data_0c36fc0c33988bba2d9fc995547428b3
#
_entry.id   0c36fc0c33988bba2d9fc995547428b3
#
_cell.length_a   1.000
_cell.length_b   1.000
_cell.length_c   1.000
_cell.angle_alpha   90.00
_cell.angle_beta   90.00
_cell.angle_gamma   90.00
#
_symmetry.space_group_name_H-M   'P 1'
#
loop_
_entity.id
_entity.type
_entity.pdbx_description
1 polymer ?
#
loop_
_entity_poly.entity_id
_entity_poly.type
_entity_poly.pdbx_seq_one_letter_code
_entity_poly.pdbx_strand_id
1 'polypeptide(L)'
;IIGYKTFSLANVNKVNKNQISSKKNQRSLFFKLNRGNIYGRNGELLATTIDVNSLNINPQEILNKNETIKKLNKIFPELKEESLWRKLNTKKRHINLLREISPREYVLLLDEGIEGIKIEAKDKRIYPNNNLVSHILGGTDIDGKGIAGIEKSFNEKLLNGEDITISIHNGIQYITEKIMSEQI
;
A
#
# COMPACT_ATOMS: atom_id res chain seq x y z
N ILE A 1 -3.91 -5.77 -62.92
CA ILE A 1 -3.04 -6.45 -61.92
C ILE A 1 -2.62 -5.47 -60.79
N ILE A 2 -2.29 -4.22 -61.10
CA ILE A 2 -1.88 -3.21 -60.09
C ILE A 2 -3.02 -2.83 -59.13
N GLY A 3 -4.26 -2.67 -59.63
CA GLY A 3 -5.42 -2.32 -58.81
C GLY A 3 -5.81 -3.36 -57.77
N TYR A 4 -5.62 -4.65 -58.04
CA TYR A 4 -5.91 -5.73 -57.11
C TYR A 4 -4.95 -5.74 -55.91
N LYS A 5 -3.67 -5.40 -56.15
CA LYS A 5 -2.64 -5.38 -55.12
C LYS A 5 -2.79 -4.19 -54.15
N THR A 6 -3.25 -3.06 -54.63
CA THR A 6 -3.55 -1.88 -53.79
C THR A 6 -4.79 -2.12 -52.89
N PHE A 7 -5.81 -2.81 -53.43
CA PHE A 7 -7.00 -3.17 -52.65
C PHE A 7 -6.71 -4.18 -51.54
N SER A 8 -5.84 -5.17 -51.80
CA SER A 8 -5.43 -6.15 -50.77
C SER A 8 -4.60 -5.50 -49.65
N LEU A 9 -3.73 -4.54 -49.96
CA LEU A 9 -2.95 -3.79 -48.99
C LEU A 9 -3.79 -2.86 -48.10
N ALA A 10 -4.86 -2.25 -48.68
CA ALA A 10 -5.80 -1.44 -47.90
C ALA A 10 -6.61 -2.27 -46.88
N ASN A 11 -6.96 -3.51 -47.21
CA ASN A 11 -7.67 -4.40 -46.27
C ASN A 11 -6.74 -4.94 -45.16
N VAL A 12 -5.47 -5.22 -45.46
CA VAL A 12 -4.50 -5.64 -44.44
C VAL A 12 -4.25 -4.51 -43.42
N ASN A 13 -4.18 -3.26 -43.88
CA ASN A 13 -4.01 -2.12 -42.97
C ASN A 13 -5.25 -1.85 -42.09
N LYS A 14 -6.46 -2.21 -42.54
CA LYS A 14 -7.68 -2.08 -41.72
C LYS A 14 -7.77 -3.12 -40.62
N VAL A 15 -7.35 -4.35 -40.89
CA VAL A 15 -7.30 -5.43 -39.89
C VAL A 15 -6.23 -5.15 -38.81
N ASN A 16 -5.05 -4.64 -39.22
CA ASN A 16 -4.00 -4.29 -38.25
C ASN A 16 -4.35 -3.08 -37.38
N LYS A 17 -5.09 -2.10 -37.88
CA LYS A 17 -5.55 -0.97 -37.06
C LYS A 17 -6.51 -1.39 -35.95
N ASN A 18 -7.41 -2.35 -36.22
CA ASN A 18 -8.34 -2.84 -35.20
C ASN A 18 -7.66 -3.71 -34.13
N GLN A 19 -6.61 -4.45 -34.50
CA GLN A 19 -5.82 -5.20 -33.53
C GLN A 19 -4.86 -4.33 -32.71
N ILE A 20 -4.36 -3.23 -33.27
CA ILE A 20 -3.51 -2.28 -32.57
C ILE A 20 -4.34 -1.42 -31.62
N SER A 21 -5.57 -1.04 -31.97
CA SER A 21 -6.47 -0.30 -31.10
C SER A 21 -6.97 -1.16 -29.92
N SER A 22 -7.24 -2.45 -30.13
CA SER A 22 -7.62 -3.35 -29.03
C SER A 22 -6.45 -3.69 -28.07
N LYS A 23 -5.22 -3.77 -28.59
CA LYS A 23 -4.02 -3.91 -27.74
C LYS A 23 -3.59 -2.61 -27.03
N LYS A 24 -3.94 -1.45 -27.60
CA LYS A 24 -3.64 -0.15 -26.99
C LYS A 24 -4.62 0.20 -25.86
N ASN A 25 -5.85 -0.33 -25.90
CA ASN A 25 -6.84 -0.17 -24.83
C ASN A 25 -6.64 -1.18 -23.66
N GLN A 26 -5.79 -2.20 -23.81
CA GLN A 26 -5.44 -3.11 -22.71
C GLN A 26 -4.19 -2.70 -21.93
N ARG A 27 -3.52 -1.62 -22.33
CA ARG A 27 -2.64 -0.85 -21.45
C ARG A 27 -3.43 0.30 -20.82
N SER A 28 -4.67 0.05 -20.38
CA SER A 28 -5.24 0.87 -19.32
C SER A 28 -4.25 0.76 -18.17
N LEU A 29 -3.56 1.84 -17.92
CA LEU A 29 -2.87 2.11 -16.68
C LEU A 29 -3.78 1.53 -15.59
N PHE A 30 -3.40 0.43 -14.98
CA PHE A 30 -3.96 0.01 -13.71
C PHE A 30 -3.54 1.10 -12.74
N PHE A 31 -4.27 2.21 -12.73
CA PHE A 31 -4.24 3.10 -11.58
C PHE A 31 -4.72 2.21 -10.45
N LYS A 32 -3.82 1.84 -9.58
CA LYS A 32 -4.17 1.23 -8.32
C LYS A 32 -5.10 2.23 -7.64
N LEU A 33 -6.39 1.95 -7.63
CA LEU A 33 -7.35 2.76 -6.91
C LEU A 33 -7.04 2.57 -5.43
N ASN A 34 -6.62 3.63 -4.79
CA ASN A 34 -6.48 3.63 -3.34
C ASN A 34 -7.87 3.41 -2.74
N ARG A 35 -7.92 2.68 -1.62
CA ARG A 35 -9.16 2.47 -0.88
C ARG A 35 -9.78 3.81 -0.50
N GLY A 36 -11.07 4.02 -0.80
CA GLY A 36 -11.82 5.25 -0.56
C GLY A 36 -11.74 5.72 0.89
N ASN A 37 -11.89 7.01 1.12
CA ASN A 37 -11.86 7.63 2.43
C ASN A 37 -13.19 7.45 3.16
N ILE A 38 -13.15 7.53 4.49
CA ILE A 38 -14.34 7.60 5.33
C ILE A 38 -14.34 8.95 6.03
N TYR A 39 -15.42 9.68 5.86
CA TYR A 39 -15.64 11.00 6.45
C TYR A 39 -16.76 10.96 7.49
N GLY A 40 -16.64 11.79 8.51
CA GLY A 40 -17.69 12.09 9.45
C GLY A 40 -18.73 13.04 8.86
N ARG A 41 -19.77 13.35 9.65
CA ARG A 41 -20.91 14.17 9.23
C ARG A 41 -20.53 15.57 8.73
N ASN A 42 -19.49 16.16 9.30
CA ASN A 42 -19.03 17.51 8.97
C ASN A 42 -17.84 17.51 7.99
N GLY A 43 -17.56 16.37 7.35
CA GLY A 43 -16.45 16.24 6.41
C GLY A 43 -15.07 16.00 7.06
N GLU A 44 -15.02 15.76 8.37
CA GLU A 44 -13.79 15.37 9.04
C GLU A 44 -13.31 13.97 8.59
N LEU A 45 -12.03 13.84 8.32
CA LEU A 45 -11.42 12.59 7.86
C LEU A 45 -11.32 11.58 9.01
N LEU A 46 -12.01 10.43 8.89
CA LEU A 46 -12.02 9.36 9.88
C LEU A 46 -11.11 8.19 9.52
N ALA A 47 -11.01 7.89 8.22
CA ALA A 47 -10.11 6.87 7.72
C ALA A 47 -9.62 7.25 6.31
N THR A 48 -8.33 7.05 6.06
CA THR A 48 -7.70 7.27 4.75
C THR A 48 -6.61 6.25 4.48
N THR A 49 -6.17 6.16 3.23
CA THR A 49 -5.06 5.30 2.82
C THR A 49 -3.89 6.16 2.39
N ILE A 50 -2.71 5.86 2.91
CA ILE A 50 -1.45 6.51 2.53
C ILE A 50 -0.48 5.50 1.94
N ASP A 51 0.39 5.95 1.05
CA ASP A 51 1.51 5.15 0.56
C ASP A 51 2.63 5.16 1.59
N VAL A 52 3.13 3.98 1.92
CA VAL A 52 4.30 3.80 2.79
C VAL A 52 5.32 2.90 2.10
N ASN A 53 6.58 3.09 2.38
CA ASN A 53 7.65 2.24 1.87
C ASN A 53 7.91 1.09 2.84
N SER A 54 7.91 -0.13 2.34
CA SER A 54 8.29 -1.34 3.09
C SER A 54 9.69 -1.78 2.70
N LEU A 55 10.47 -2.24 3.68
CA LEU A 55 11.81 -2.76 3.49
C LEU A 55 11.77 -4.28 3.38
N ASN A 56 12.12 -4.78 2.21
CA ASN A 56 12.25 -6.21 1.93
C ASN A 56 13.71 -6.55 1.62
N ILE A 57 14.10 -7.79 1.87
CA ILE A 57 15.46 -8.26 1.60
C ILE A 57 15.43 -9.65 0.95
N ASN A 58 16.32 -9.86 -0.01
CA ASN A 58 16.58 -11.17 -0.59
C ASN A 58 17.91 -11.72 -0.04
N PRO A 59 17.88 -12.67 0.90
CA PRO A 59 19.10 -13.22 1.50
C PRO A 59 20.05 -13.89 0.52
N GLN A 60 19.58 -14.31 -0.65
CA GLN A 60 20.38 -14.99 -1.66
C GLN A 60 21.23 -14.03 -2.49
N GLU A 61 20.89 -12.74 -2.53
CA GLU A 61 21.61 -11.68 -3.24
C GLU A 61 22.67 -11.00 -2.35
N ILE A 62 22.77 -11.38 -1.07
CA ILE A 62 23.69 -10.77 -0.11
C ILE A 62 25.01 -11.54 -0.12
N LEU A 63 26.09 -10.87 -0.48
CA LEU A 63 27.44 -11.42 -0.48
C LEU A 63 28.01 -11.48 0.93
N ASN A 64 27.89 -10.40 1.72
CA ASN A 64 28.45 -10.30 3.07
C ASN A 64 27.37 -9.99 4.11
N LYS A 65 26.83 -11.05 4.74
CA LYS A 65 25.75 -10.93 5.73
C LYS A 65 26.15 -10.12 6.97
N ASN A 66 27.40 -10.25 7.45
CA ASN A 66 27.90 -9.53 8.62
C ASN A 66 27.91 -8.01 8.37
N GLU A 67 28.40 -7.60 7.21
CA GLU A 67 28.45 -6.20 6.83
C GLU A 67 27.02 -5.64 6.65
N THR A 68 26.15 -6.38 5.99
CA THR A 68 24.76 -6.02 5.80
C THR A 68 24.03 -5.81 7.14
N ILE A 69 24.26 -6.70 8.12
CA ILE A 69 23.66 -6.57 9.46
C ILE A 69 24.17 -5.30 10.15
N LYS A 70 25.47 -5.02 10.09
CA LYS A 70 26.03 -3.80 10.70
C LYS A 70 25.47 -2.54 10.06
N LYS A 71 25.34 -2.48 8.72
CA LYS A 71 24.75 -1.35 8.00
C LYS A 71 23.27 -1.18 8.36
N LEU A 72 22.51 -2.29 8.42
CA LEU A 72 21.09 -2.24 8.80
C LEU A 72 20.90 -1.78 10.24
N ASN A 73 21.71 -2.25 11.19
CA ASN A 73 21.62 -1.82 12.59
C ASN A 73 22.02 -0.36 12.80
N LYS A 74 22.89 0.19 11.97
CA LYS A 74 23.23 1.61 12.00
C LYS A 74 22.02 2.50 11.63
N ILE A 75 21.20 2.04 10.68
CA ILE A 75 20.01 2.77 10.23
C ILE A 75 18.79 2.45 11.11
N PHE A 76 18.65 1.19 11.53
CA PHE A 76 17.53 0.65 12.31
C PHE A 76 18.00 -0.01 13.60
N PRO A 77 18.30 0.76 14.64
CA PRO A 77 18.79 0.22 15.92
C PRO A 77 17.81 -0.71 16.61
N GLU A 78 16.51 -0.61 16.29
CA GLU A 78 15.44 -1.48 16.82
C GLU A 78 15.49 -2.92 16.28
N LEU A 79 16.17 -3.15 15.16
CA LEU A 79 16.31 -4.49 14.60
C LEU A 79 17.40 -5.30 15.35
N LYS A 80 16.97 -6.27 16.15
CA LYS A 80 17.89 -7.15 16.88
C LYS A 80 18.76 -7.97 15.93
N GLU A 81 20.07 -7.95 16.12
CA GLU A 81 21.04 -8.68 15.29
C GLU A 81 20.72 -10.16 15.14
N GLU A 82 20.33 -10.83 16.24
CA GLU A 82 19.95 -12.24 16.22
C GLU A 82 18.76 -12.53 15.30
N SER A 83 17.79 -11.59 15.27
CA SER A 83 16.62 -11.69 14.38
C SER A 83 17.02 -11.53 12.94
N LEU A 84 17.90 -10.57 12.63
CA LEU A 84 18.45 -10.37 11.29
C LEU A 84 19.24 -11.59 10.83
N TRP A 85 20.11 -12.14 11.68
CA TRP A 85 20.85 -13.37 11.40
C TRP A 85 19.95 -14.54 11.03
N ARG A 86 18.90 -14.78 11.82
CA ARG A 86 17.91 -15.84 11.52
C ARG A 86 17.23 -15.62 10.19
N LYS A 87 16.80 -14.37 9.91
CA LYS A 87 16.15 -14.01 8.64
C LYS A 87 17.10 -14.19 7.45
N LEU A 88 18.36 -13.72 7.54
CA LEU A 88 19.34 -13.80 6.46
C LEU A 88 19.89 -15.20 6.18
N ASN A 89 19.74 -16.13 7.14
CA ASN A 89 20.15 -17.52 6.98
C ASN A 89 19.06 -18.44 6.42
N THR A 90 17.94 -17.89 5.95
CA THR A 90 16.87 -18.68 5.32
C THR A 90 17.09 -18.82 3.82
N LYS A 91 16.48 -19.85 3.22
CA LYS A 91 16.47 -20.06 1.77
C LYS A 91 15.39 -19.23 1.05
N LYS A 92 14.67 -18.37 1.77
CA LYS A 92 13.62 -17.51 1.18
C LYS A 92 14.27 -16.44 0.33
N ARG A 93 13.63 -16.12 -0.81
CA ARG A 93 14.06 -15.05 -1.72
C ARG A 93 13.47 -13.68 -1.39
N HIS A 94 12.44 -13.64 -0.54
CA HIS A 94 11.75 -12.43 -0.16
C HIS A 94 11.40 -12.48 1.33
N ILE A 95 11.94 -11.54 2.08
CA ILE A 95 11.70 -11.40 3.51
C ILE A 95 11.38 -9.94 3.80
N ASN A 96 10.23 -9.71 4.40
CA ASN A 96 9.92 -8.38 4.89
C ASN A 96 10.68 -8.13 6.21
N LEU A 97 11.51 -7.10 6.24
CA LEU A 97 12.23 -6.66 7.44
C LEU A 97 11.39 -5.67 8.23
N LEU A 98 10.92 -4.60 7.56
CA LEU A 98 10.09 -3.55 8.11
C LEU A 98 8.92 -3.27 7.18
N ARG A 99 7.73 -3.13 7.74
CA ARG A 99 6.52 -2.83 6.97
C ARG A 99 6.43 -1.38 6.56
N GLU A 100 7.12 -0.53 7.27
CA GLU A 100 7.12 0.92 7.08
C GLU A 100 8.50 1.46 7.38
N ILE A 101 9.01 2.29 6.49
CA ILE A 101 10.24 3.06 6.68
C ILE A 101 9.95 4.52 6.40
N SER A 102 10.56 5.41 7.17
CA SER A 102 10.44 6.85 6.98
C SER A 102 11.17 7.31 5.71
N PRO A 103 10.82 8.47 5.13
CA PRO A 103 11.56 9.04 4.01
C PRO A 103 13.05 9.26 4.30
N ARG A 104 13.40 9.58 5.55
CA ARG A 104 14.80 9.73 5.97
C ARG A 104 15.55 8.40 5.92
N GLU A 105 14.98 7.35 6.47
CA GLU A 105 15.55 6.01 6.45
C GLU A 105 15.69 5.46 5.01
N TYR A 106 14.72 5.78 4.15
CA TYR A 106 14.79 5.47 2.72
C TYR A 106 16.06 6.05 2.07
N VAL A 107 16.35 7.33 2.31
CA VAL A 107 17.55 7.98 1.76
C VAL A 107 18.82 7.33 2.32
N LEU A 108 18.88 7.06 3.64
CA LEU A 108 20.03 6.40 4.27
C LEU A 108 20.28 4.99 3.70
N LEU A 109 19.22 4.24 3.40
CA LEU A 109 19.34 2.92 2.77
C LEU A 109 19.93 2.99 1.36
N LEU A 110 19.53 4.01 0.57
CA LEU A 110 20.09 4.23 -0.76
C LEU A 110 21.56 4.61 -0.70
N ASP A 111 21.93 5.48 0.24
CA ASP A 111 23.32 5.94 0.42
C ASP A 111 24.26 4.80 0.86
N GLU A 112 23.79 3.89 1.71
CA GLU A 112 24.60 2.75 2.17
C GLU A 112 24.75 1.64 1.10
N GLY A 113 23.95 1.65 0.04
CA GLY A 113 24.07 0.75 -1.11
C GLY A 113 24.07 -0.74 -0.74
N ILE A 114 23.12 -1.18 0.11
CA ILE A 114 23.08 -2.55 0.61
C ILE A 114 22.51 -3.49 -0.46
N GLU A 115 23.28 -4.53 -0.81
CA GLU A 115 22.84 -5.53 -1.78
C GLU A 115 21.66 -6.36 -1.29
N GLY A 116 20.80 -6.78 -2.22
CA GLY A 116 19.63 -7.61 -1.93
C GLY A 116 18.48 -6.89 -1.24
N ILE A 117 18.56 -5.58 -1.03
CA ILE A 117 17.45 -4.77 -0.51
C ILE A 117 16.49 -4.40 -1.63
N LYS A 118 15.20 -4.50 -1.35
CA LYS A 118 14.10 -4.05 -2.21
C LYS A 118 13.13 -3.20 -1.39
N ILE A 119 12.91 -1.98 -1.82
CA ILE A 119 11.94 -1.08 -1.21
C ILE A 119 10.69 -1.12 -2.09
N GLU A 120 9.56 -1.42 -1.48
CA GLU A 120 8.27 -1.55 -2.16
C GLU A 120 7.27 -0.60 -1.54
N ALA A 121 6.58 0.16 -2.40
CA ALA A 121 5.45 0.97 -1.97
C ALA A 121 4.27 0.06 -1.59
N LYS A 122 3.66 0.31 -0.44
CA LYS A 122 2.47 -0.39 0.07
C LYS A 122 1.46 0.59 0.61
N ASP A 123 0.20 0.21 0.53
CA ASP A 123 -0.88 0.97 1.12
C ASP A 123 -0.95 0.70 2.62
N LYS A 124 -1.10 1.77 3.39
CA LYS A 124 -1.38 1.70 4.81
C LYS A 124 -2.68 2.45 5.11
N ARG A 125 -3.63 1.75 5.70
CA ARG A 125 -4.86 2.38 6.21
C ARG A 125 -4.56 3.07 7.52
N ILE A 126 -4.92 4.35 7.64
CA ILE A 126 -4.75 5.14 8.86
C ILE A 126 -6.09 5.70 9.32
N TYR A 127 -6.21 5.86 10.64
CA TYR A 127 -7.37 6.39 11.34
C TYR A 127 -6.92 7.59 12.17
N PRO A 128 -7.01 8.84 11.63
CA PRO A 128 -6.43 10.03 12.26
C PRO A 128 -6.93 10.29 13.69
N ASN A 129 -8.15 9.88 13.99
CA ASN A 129 -8.79 10.10 15.30
C ASN A 129 -8.58 8.94 16.29
N ASN A 130 -7.61 8.05 16.02
CA ASN A 130 -7.23 6.92 16.88
C ASN A 130 -8.46 6.11 17.35
N ASN A 131 -8.67 6.02 18.67
CA ASN A 131 -9.68 5.16 19.27
C ASN A 131 -11.10 5.73 19.30
N LEU A 132 -11.27 7.04 19.06
CA LEU A 132 -12.53 7.77 19.26
C LEU A 132 -13.75 7.13 18.58
N VAL A 133 -13.54 6.57 17.38
CA VAL A 133 -14.60 5.93 16.58
C VAL A 133 -14.22 4.52 16.12
N SER A 134 -13.20 3.92 16.72
CA SER A 134 -12.62 2.63 16.30
C SER A 134 -13.64 1.49 16.28
N HIS A 135 -14.53 1.43 17.28
CA HIS A 135 -15.57 0.41 17.36
C HIS A 135 -16.56 0.45 16.20
N ILE A 136 -16.81 1.63 15.64
CA ILE A 136 -17.76 1.84 14.54
C ILE A 136 -17.05 1.66 13.21
N LEU A 137 -15.89 2.26 13.05
CA LEU A 137 -15.09 2.13 11.82
C LEU A 137 -14.63 0.70 11.59
N GLY A 138 -14.24 0.00 12.65
CA GLY A 138 -13.63 -1.31 12.58
C GLY A 138 -12.20 -1.21 12.07
N GLY A 139 -11.80 -2.09 11.14
CA GLY A 139 -10.46 -2.11 10.60
C GLY A 139 -10.32 -2.94 9.35
N THR A 140 -9.12 -2.87 8.76
CA THR A 140 -8.72 -3.66 7.60
C THR A 140 -7.65 -4.68 7.98
N ASP A 141 -7.54 -5.75 7.22
CA ASP A 141 -6.40 -6.68 7.27
C ASP A 141 -5.17 -6.10 6.57
N ILE A 142 -4.11 -6.91 6.49
CA ILE A 142 -2.83 -6.54 5.87
C ILE A 142 -2.97 -6.26 4.36
N ASP A 143 -3.96 -6.89 3.72
CA ASP A 143 -4.23 -6.78 2.29
C ASP A 143 -5.22 -5.64 1.99
N GLY A 144 -5.60 -4.85 3.00
CA GLY A 144 -6.51 -3.72 2.87
C GLY A 144 -7.99 -4.10 2.78
N LYS A 145 -8.37 -5.36 3.08
CA LYS A 145 -9.76 -5.81 3.11
C LYS A 145 -10.39 -5.50 4.47
N GLY A 146 -11.60 -4.96 4.48
CA GLY A 146 -12.34 -4.66 5.71
C GLY A 146 -12.74 -5.92 6.48
N ILE A 147 -12.35 -6.01 7.75
CA ILE A 147 -12.61 -7.16 8.64
C ILE A 147 -13.72 -6.91 9.66
N ALA A 148 -13.96 -5.65 10.01
CA ALA A 148 -14.96 -5.26 11.01
C ALA A 148 -15.57 -3.90 10.69
N GLY A 149 -16.71 -3.57 11.32
CA GLY A 149 -17.36 -2.27 11.30
C GLY A 149 -17.75 -1.76 9.92
N ILE A 150 -17.68 -0.45 9.73
CA ILE A 150 -17.94 0.26 8.47
C ILE A 150 -16.99 -0.21 7.37
N GLU A 151 -15.72 -0.43 7.69
CA GLU A 151 -14.72 -0.95 6.75
C GLU A 151 -15.15 -2.28 6.10
N LYS A 152 -15.78 -3.17 6.88
CA LYS A 152 -16.32 -4.43 6.38
C LYS A 152 -17.64 -4.24 5.63
N SER A 153 -18.57 -3.46 6.19
CA SER A 153 -19.91 -3.30 5.63
C SER A 153 -19.89 -2.64 4.25
N PHE A 154 -18.96 -1.72 4.02
CA PHE A 154 -18.79 -0.99 2.77
C PHE A 154 -17.53 -1.39 2.01
N ASN A 155 -17.01 -2.59 2.28
CA ASN A 155 -15.73 -3.02 1.74
C ASN A 155 -15.63 -2.90 0.21
N GLU A 156 -16.65 -3.32 -0.53
CA GLU A 156 -16.65 -3.27 -2.00
C GLU A 156 -16.57 -1.83 -2.54
N LYS A 157 -17.37 -0.92 -1.98
CA LYS A 157 -17.36 0.50 -2.38
C LYS A 157 -15.99 1.12 -2.10
N LEU A 158 -15.46 0.91 -0.90
CA LEU A 158 -14.15 1.43 -0.52
C LEU A 158 -13.03 0.88 -1.38
N LEU A 159 -13.05 -0.40 -1.76
CA LEU A 159 -12.07 -1.01 -2.67
C LEU A 159 -12.16 -0.43 -4.09
N ASN A 160 -13.33 0.03 -4.52
CA ASN A 160 -13.52 0.73 -5.78
C ASN A 160 -13.08 2.20 -5.73
N GLY A 161 -12.52 2.68 -4.61
CA GLY A 161 -12.08 4.05 -4.44
C GLY A 161 -13.21 5.04 -4.13
N GLU A 162 -14.42 4.55 -3.81
CA GLU A 162 -15.55 5.40 -3.46
C GLU A 162 -15.43 5.88 -2.01
N ASP A 163 -15.55 7.20 -1.80
CA ASP A 163 -15.57 7.80 -0.49
C ASP A 163 -16.94 7.60 0.19
N ILE A 164 -16.93 7.46 1.52
CA ILE A 164 -18.13 7.25 2.32
C ILE A 164 -18.23 8.32 3.41
N THR A 165 -19.40 8.90 3.56
CA THR A 165 -19.71 9.80 4.67
C THR A 165 -20.67 9.12 5.64
N ILE A 166 -20.33 9.13 6.93
CA ILE A 166 -21.15 8.57 8.01
C ILE A 166 -21.70 9.68 8.90
N SER A 167 -22.76 9.39 9.66
CA SER A 167 -23.49 10.37 10.49
C SER A 167 -22.77 10.77 11.77
N ILE A 168 -21.59 10.23 12.04
CA ILE A 168 -20.83 10.50 13.27
C ILE A 168 -20.27 11.92 13.26
N HIS A 169 -20.33 12.56 14.42
CA HIS A 169 -19.76 13.87 14.69
C HIS A 169 -18.65 13.73 15.74
N ASN A 170 -17.39 13.95 15.34
CA ASN A 170 -16.22 13.74 16.20
C ASN A 170 -16.28 14.55 17.51
N GLY A 171 -16.73 15.80 17.46
CA GLY A 171 -16.84 16.64 18.66
C GLY A 171 -17.79 16.08 19.70
N ILE A 172 -18.95 15.54 19.26
CA ILE A 172 -19.92 14.91 20.18
C ILE A 172 -19.31 13.64 20.75
N GLN A 173 -18.69 12.82 19.92
CA GLN A 173 -18.04 11.58 20.35
C GLN A 173 -16.95 11.85 21.40
N TYR A 174 -16.09 12.84 21.16
CA TYR A 174 -15.05 13.24 22.10
C TYR A 174 -15.61 13.69 23.45
N ILE A 175 -16.65 14.56 23.46
CA ILE A 175 -17.28 15.03 24.69
C ILE A 175 -17.92 13.85 25.45
N THR A 176 -18.58 12.95 24.75
CA THR A 176 -19.21 11.76 25.35
C THR A 176 -18.17 10.86 26.01
N GLU A 177 -17.08 10.55 25.30
CA GLU A 177 -15.98 9.73 25.83
C GLU A 177 -15.35 10.37 27.07
N LYS A 178 -15.10 11.69 27.02
CA LYS A 178 -14.53 12.43 28.14
C LYS A 178 -15.41 12.35 29.38
N ILE A 179 -16.72 12.62 29.22
CA ILE A 179 -17.65 12.59 30.35
C ILE A 179 -17.75 11.17 30.94
N MET A 180 -17.78 10.15 30.10
CA MET A 180 -17.85 8.75 30.56
C MET A 180 -16.57 8.33 31.27
N SER A 181 -15.41 8.76 30.82
CA SER A 181 -14.12 8.43 31.46
C SER A 181 -13.89 9.16 32.80
N GLU A 182 -14.55 10.30 33.04
CA GLU A 182 -14.47 11.04 34.29
C GLU A 182 -15.41 10.46 35.39
N GLN A 183 -16.34 9.56 35.01
CA GLN A 183 -17.31 8.95 35.91
C GLN A 183 -17.00 7.52 36.36
N ILE A 184 -15.91 6.94 35.83
CA ILE A 184 -15.41 5.61 36.19
C ILE A 184 -14.18 5.72 37.07
#